data_8fc0656d124d8b383e4c6d72a55fbb81
#
_entry.id   8fc0656d124d8b383e4c6d72a55fbb81
#
_cell.length_a   1.000
_cell.length_b   1.000
_cell.length_c   1.000
_cell.angle_alpha   90.00
_cell.angle_beta   90.00
_cell.angle_gamma   90.00
#
_symmetry.space_group_name_H-M   'P 1'
#
loop_
_entity.id
_entity.type
_entity.pdbx_description
1 polymer ?
#
loop_
_entity_poly.entity_id
_entity_poly.type
_entity_poly.pdbx_seq_one_letter_code
_entity_poly.pdbx_strand_id
1 'polypeptide(L)'
;YGLTPSIDEYTITLETFDPGVPGMKESKYWLIEREFVLNGLPCRGSLFRCTVSCGRAIIDFVMYEEVVEPAPADSTISREQARELAVGYLNRSRDIRYYAQKFEVRPSDEAREVIAKPSWSWHSYDDDGSTAKQVDFTKAYFCWEIPFDEWSNVTGLKSTEVLWIRKDTGKLIGGDLDKWGE
;
A
#
# COMPACT_ATOMS: atom_id res chain seq x y z
N TYR A 1 0.16 2.47 26.45
CA TYR A 1 0.16 1.16 25.75
C TYR A 1 1.56 0.58 25.91
N GLY A 2 1.73 -0.41 26.82
CA GLY A 2 3.03 -0.86 27.29
C GLY A 2 3.41 -2.26 26.81
N LEU A 3 3.11 -2.63 25.59
CA LEU A 3 3.58 -3.90 25.03
C LEU A 3 4.91 -3.64 24.30
N THR A 4 6.00 -4.11 24.88
CA THR A 4 7.27 -4.21 24.18
C THR A 4 7.10 -5.28 23.11
N PRO A 5 7.17 -4.93 21.80
CA PRO A 5 7.01 -5.93 20.75
C PRO A 5 8.11 -6.97 20.81
N SER A 6 7.75 -8.24 20.54
CA SER A 6 8.74 -9.32 20.38
C SER A 6 9.53 -9.09 19.10
N ILE A 7 10.78 -9.56 19.08
CA ILE A 7 11.59 -9.53 17.86
C ILE A 7 10.97 -10.36 16.72
N ASP A 8 10.20 -11.37 17.07
CA ASP A 8 9.50 -12.24 16.10
C ASP A 8 8.37 -11.52 15.34
N GLU A 9 7.98 -10.31 15.79
CA GLU A 9 7.01 -9.46 15.09
C GLU A 9 7.65 -8.62 13.98
N TYR A 10 8.98 -8.67 13.84
CA TYR A 10 9.71 -7.92 12.84
C TYR A 10 10.19 -8.81 11.70
N THR A 11 10.05 -8.34 10.49
CA THR A 11 10.75 -8.88 9.32
C THR A 11 12.11 -8.22 9.22
N ILE A 12 13.18 -9.01 9.16
CA ILE A 12 14.55 -8.52 9.06
C ILE A 12 15.16 -9.09 7.80
N THR A 13 15.46 -8.24 6.82
CA THR A 13 15.99 -8.63 5.51
C THR A 13 17.33 -7.94 5.28
N LEU A 14 18.31 -8.67 4.72
CA LEU A 14 19.54 -8.07 4.22
C LEU A 14 19.36 -7.69 2.76
N GLU A 15 19.37 -6.42 2.46
CA GLU A 15 19.21 -5.86 1.13
C GLU A 15 20.56 -5.40 0.56
N THR A 16 20.66 -5.37 -0.76
CA THR A 16 21.81 -4.81 -1.47
C THR A 16 21.34 -3.66 -2.33
N PHE A 17 21.88 -2.49 -2.11
CA PHE A 17 21.67 -1.33 -2.96
C PHE A 17 22.82 -1.25 -3.99
N ASP A 18 22.46 -1.39 -5.26
CA ASP A 18 23.35 -1.10 -6.39
C ASP A 18 22.96 0.28 -6.93
N PRO A 19 23.81 1.31 -6.79
CA PRO A 19 23.49 2.65 -7.28
C PRO A 19 23.45 2.74 -8.82
N GLY A 20 23.82 1.68 -9.56
CA GLY A 20 23.85 1.68 -11.03
C GLY A 20 24.79 2.71 -11.66
N VAL A 21 25.65 3.34 -10.85
CA VAL A 21 26.56 4.42 -11.28
C VAL A 21 27.98 3.89 -11.33
N PRO A 22 28.68 4.00 -12.49
CA PRO A 22 30.06 3.56 -12.62
C PRO A 22 30.98 4.17 -11.56
N GLY A 23 31.68 3.33 -10.80
CA GLY A 23 32.59 3.75 -9.73
C GLY A 23 31.99 3.85 -8.33
N MET A 24 30.69 3.79 -8.17
CA MET A 24 30.04 3.59 -6.89
C MET A 24 30.04 2.10 -6.52
N LYS A 25 30.24 1.82 -5.22
CA LYS A 25 30.23 0.44 -4.72
C LYS A 25 28.82 0.09 -4.25
N GLU A 26 28.45 -1.18 -4.47
CA GLU A 26 27.30 -1.76 -3.80
C GLU A 26 27.38 -1.54 -2.29
N SER A 27 26.27 -1.19 -1.69
CA SER A 27 26.14 -1.11 -0.25
C SER A 27 25.13 -2.11 0.26
N LYS A 28 25.38 -2.67 1.45
CA LYS A 28 24.45 -3.58 2.12
C LYS A 28 23.85 -2.89 3.33
N TYR A 29 22.57 -3.13 3.52
CA TYR A 29 21.83 -2.63 4.68
C TYR A 29 20.83 -3.66 5.18
N TRP A 30 20.52 -3.58 6.46
CA TRP A 30 19.44 -4.33 7.05
C TRP A 30 18.17 -3.51 6.96
N LEU A 31 17.13 -4.09 6.37
CA LEU A 31 15.78 -3.57 6.39
C LEU A 31 15.03 -4.29 7.52
N ILE A 32 14.53 -3.52 8.47
CA ILE A 32 13.77 -4.00 9.63
C ILE A 32 12.37 -3.42 9.52
N GLU A 33 11.38 -4.25 9.34
CA GLU A 33 9.99 -3.84 9.15
C GLU A 33 9.06 -4.56 10.14
N ARG A 34 8.00 -3.88 10.52
CA ARG A 34 6.91 -4.46 11.28
C ARG A 34 5.58 -3.99 10.73
N GLU A 35 4.73 -4.92 10.38
CA GLU A 35 3.35 -4.66 10.02
C GLU A 35 2.51 -4.56 11.30
N PHE A 36 1.66 -3.53 11.40
CA PHE A 36 0.72 -3.42 12.51
C PHE A 36 -0.53 -4.25 12.21
N VAL A 37 -1.02 -4.93 13.24
CA VAL A 37 -2.22 -5.75 13.18
C VAL A 37 -3.18 -5.30 14.27
N LEU A 38 -4.43 -5.01 13.90
CA LEU A 38 -5.51 -4.67 14.83
C LEU A 38 -6.67 -5.64 14.64
N ASN A 39 -7.08 -6.31 15.73
CA ASN A 39 -8.15 -7.32 15.70
C ASN A 39 -7.92 -8.43 14.64
N GLY A 40 -6.67 -8.81 14.43
CA GLY A 40 -6.30 -9.84 13.45
C GLY A 40 -6.22 -9.37 11.99
N LEU A 41 -6.47 -8.07 11.73
CA LEU A 41 -6.38 -7.50 10.39
C LEU A 41 -5.11 -6.66 10.24
N PRO A 42 -4.38 -6.79 9.12
CA PRO A 42 -3.22 -5.95 8.84
C PRO A 42 -3.63 -4.49 8.65
N CYS A 43 -2.82 -3.57 9.19
CA CYS A 43 -3.04 -2.13 9.14
C CYS A 43 -2.15 -1.52 8.06
N ARG A 44 -2.74 -1.16 6.93
CA ARG A 44 -2.06 -0.52 5.80
C ARG A 44 -1.90 0.98 6.01
N GLY A 45 -0.74 1.51 5.64
CA GLY A 45 -0.37 2.89 5.92
C GLY A 45 0.09 3.12 7.37
N SER A 46 0.26 2.04 8.14
CA SER A 46 0.88 2.04 9.46
C SER A 46 2.03 1.06 9.43
N LEU A 47 3.25 1.55 9.40
CA LEU A 47 4.46 0.77 9.22
C LEU A 47 5.54 1.27 10.16
N PHE A 48 6.26 0.34 10.76
CA PHE A 48 7.58 0.60 11.28
C PHE A 48 8.60 0.11 10.25
N ARG A 49 9.49 0.99 9.83
CA ARG A 49 10.61 0.65 8.96
C ARG A 49 11.87 1.30 9.50
N CYS A 50 12.94 0.53 9.57
CA CYS A 50 14.26 1.01 9.94
C CYS A 50 15.28 0.43 8.97
N THR A 51 16.10 1.27 8.36
CA THR A 51 17.21 0.88 7.50
C THR A 51 18.53 1.12 8.21
N VAL A 52 19.30 0.06 8.39
CA VAL A 52 20.58 0.11 9.09
C VAL A 52 21.71 -0.30 8.14
N SER A 53 22.66 0.59 7.88
CA SER A 53 23.82 0.25 7.06
C SER A 53 24.70 -0.78 7.75
N CYS A 54 25.39 -1.62 6.97
CA CYS A 54 26.38 -2.56 7.51
C CYS A 54 27.59 -1.84 8.15
N GLY A 55 27.73 -0.53 7.94
CA GLY A 55 28.69 0.36 8.63
C GLY A 55 28.23 0.88 9.99
N ARG A 56 27.09 0.43 10.52
CA ARG A 56 26.53 0.78 11.83
C ARG A 56 25.87 2.16 11.94
N ALA A 57 25.54 2.80 10.85
CA ALA A 57 24.70 4.00 10.86
C ALA A 57 23.25 3.63 10.57
N ILE A 58 22.29 4.20 11.28
CA ILE A 58 20.89 4.21 10.85
C ILE A 58 20.82 5.15 9.65
N ILE A 59 20.37 4.65 8.50
CA ILE A 59 20.31 5.44 7.27
C ILE A 59 18.94 6.12 7.18
N ASP A 60 17.90 5.39 7.58
CA ASP A 60 16.53 5.88 7.51
C ASP A 60 15.69 5.26 8.63
N PHE A 61 14.74 6.03 9.13
CA PHE A 61 13.79 5.59 10.14
C PHE A 61 12.42 6.19 9.83
N VAL A 62 11.51 5.32 9.45
CA VAL A 62 10.13 5.71 9.17
C VAL A 62 9.22 5.00 10.16
N MET A 63 8.44 5.77 10.90
CA MET A 63 7.46 5.25 11.82
C MET A 63 6.13 5.97 11.61
N TYR A 64 5.15 5.23 11.13
CA TYR A 64 3.76 5.67 11.06
C TYR A 64 3.00 5.05 12.22
N GLU A 65 2.93 5.78 13.35
CA GLU A 65 2.57 5.22 14.66
C GLU A 65 1.07 5.11 14.93
N GLU A 66 0.20 5.71 14.15
CA GLU A 66 -1.20 5.70 14.52
C GLU A 66 -1.95 4.49 13.94
N VAL A 67 -2.07 3.45 14.73
CA VAL A 67 -3.16 2.48 14.56
C VAL A 67 -4.44 3.15 15.07
N VAL A 68 -5.12 3.86 14.19
CA VAL A 68 -6.43 4.45 14.50
C VAL A 68 -7.47 3.36 14.41
N GLU A 69 -8.29 3.23 15.45
CA GLU A 69 -9.41 2.29 15.42
C GLU A 69 -10.37 2.66 14.27
N PRO A 70 -10.67 1.72 13.36
CA PRO A 70 -11.50 2.04 12.20
C PRO A 70 -12.94 2.33 12.65
N ALA A 71 -13.59 3.27 11.95
CA ALA A 71 -15.00 3.53 12.18
C ALA A 71 -15.84 2.28 11.87
N PRO A 72 -16.85 1.97 12.71
CA PRO A 72 -17.78 0.87 12.43
C PRO A 72 -18.42 1.02 11.05
N ALA A 73 -18.56 -0.09 10.33
CA ALA A 73 -19.24 -0.10 9.04
C ALA A 73 -20.67 -0.62 9.20
N ASP A 74 -21.67 0.22 8.95
CA ASP A 74 -23.08 -0.15 9.04
C ASP A 74 -23.54 -1.07 7.90
N SER A 75 -22.83 -1.03 6.76
CA SER A 75 -23.04 -1.89 5.61
C SER A 75 -21.70 -2.31 5.01
N THR A 76 -21.64 -3.49 4.42
CA THR A 76 -20.42 -4.00 3.81
C THR A 76 -20.69 -4.50 2.40
N ILE A 77 -19.88 -4.02 1.44
CA ILE A 77 -19.85 -4.60 0.10
C ILE A 77 -19.15 -5.96 0.12
N SER A 78 -19.53 -6.84 -0.78
CA SER A 78 -18.85 -8.15 -0.94
C SER A 78 -17.49 -8.01 -1.61
N ARG A 79 -16.68 -9.07 -1.57
CA ARG A 79 -15.42 -9.17 -2.30
C ARG A 79 -15.59 -8.97 -3.80
N GLU A 80 -16.62 -9.60 -4.36
CA GLU A 80 -16.95 -9.54 -5.76
C GLU A 80 -17.29 -8.12 -6.19
N GLN A 81 -18.13 -7.44 -5.40
CA GLN A 81 -18.45 -6.03 -5.62
C GLN A 81 -17.22 -5.13 -5.54
N ALA A 82 -16.35 -5.36 -4.55
CA ALA A 82 -15.11 -4.60 -4.44
C ALA A 82 -14.19 -4.82 -5.65
N ARG A 83 -14.09 -6.06 -6.15
CA ARG A 83 -13.33 -6.39 -7.35
C ARG A 83 -13.90 -5.67 -8.61
N GLU A 84 -15.21 -5.66 -8.78
CA GLU A 84 -15.86 -4.94 -9.88
C GLU A 84 -15.58 -3.44 -9.83
N LEU A 85 -15.63 -2.85 -8.62
CA LEU A 85 -15.27 -1.46 -8.40
C LEU A 85 -13.79 -1.20 -8.73
N ALA A 86 -12.88 -2.10 -8.33
CA ALA A 86 -11.46 -2.00 -8.66
C ALA A 86 -11.24 -1.94 -10.18
N VAL A 87 -11.88 -2.82 -10.95
CA VAL A 87 -11.83 -2.80 -12.42
C VAL A 87 -12.32 -1.45 -12.95
N GLY A 88 -13.40 -0.93 -12.40
CA GLY A 88 -13.94 0.38 -12.78
C GLY A 88 -12.98 1.53 -12.51
N TYR A 89 -12.30 1.53 -11.35
CA TYR A 89 -11.31 2.54 -11.00
C TYR A 89 -10.08 2.50 -11.89
N LEU A 90 -9.52 1.30 -12.12
CA LEU A 90 -8.34 1.13 -12.98
C LEU A 90 -8.60 1.57 -14.43
N ASN A 91 -9.78 1.27 -14.96
CA ASN A 91 -10.16 1.69 -16.31
C ASN A 91 -10.28 3.22 -16.47
N ARG A 92 -10.59 3.94 -15.39
CA ARG A 92 -10.68 5.41 -15.40
C ARG A 92 -9.36 6.11 -15.09
N SER A 93 -8.45 5.44 -14.36
CA SER A 93 -7.19 6.02 -13.93
C SER A 93 -6.35 6.49 -15.11
N ARG A 94 -5.96 7.77 -15.10
CA ARG A 94 -5.05 8.36 -16.10
C ARG A 94 -3.66 7.76 -16.03
N ASP A 95 -3.15 7.57 -14.83
CA ASP A 95 -1.78 7.14 -14.60
C ASP A 95 -1.60 5.69 -14.97
N ILE A 96 -2.55 4.84 -14.63
CA ILE A 96 -2.51 3.45 -15.11
C ILE A 96 -2.49 3.43 -16.64
N ARG A 97 -3.33 4.23 -17.31
CA ARG A 97 -3.32 4.32 -18.78
C ARG A 97 -2.03 4.89 -19.34
N TYR A 98 -1.30 5.69 -18.58
CA TYR A 98 -0.03 6.28 -19.02
C TYR A 98 1.13 5.32 -18.79
N TYR A 99 1.21 4.66 -17.64
CA TYR A 99 2.33 3.83 -17.24
C TYR A 99 2.16 2.34 -17.51
N ALA A 100 0.93 1.84 -17.58
CA ALA A 100 0.63 0.44 -17.84
C ALA A 100 0.22 0.17 -19.29
N GLN A 101 0.87 -0.81 -19.90
CA GLN A 101 0.43 -1.41 -21.17
C GLN A 101 -0.89 -2.18 -21.00
N LYS A 102 -1.03 -2.82 -19.85
CA LYS A 102 -2.09 -3.74 -19.52
C LYS A 102 -2.19 -3.84 -18.00
N PHE A 103 -3.38 -4.06 -17.50
CA PHE A 103 -3.59 -4.49 -16.12
C PHE A 103 -4.59 -5.63 -16.06
N GLU A 104 -4.56 -6.41 -14.96
CA GLU A 104 -5.48 -7.51 -14.71
C GLU A 104 -5.80 -7.60 -13.22
N VAL A 105 -7.05 -7.34 -12.86
CA VAL A 105 -7.51 -7.49 -11.46
C VAL A 105 -7.64 -8.97 -11.15
N ARG A 106 -6.96 -9.40 -10.10
CA ARG A 106 -6.92 -10.79 -9.68
C ARG A 106 -8.29 -11.30 -9.20
N PRO A 107 -8.49 -12.62 -9.13
CA PRO A 107 -9.71 -13.21 -8.61
C PRO A 107 -10.11 -12.68 -7.24
N SER A 108 -11.40 -12.66 -6.94
CA SER A 108 -11.92 -12.11 -5.68
C SER A 108 -11.50 -12.90 -4.45
N ASP A 109 -11.17 -14.17 -4.58
CA ASP A 109 -10.65 -15.01 -3.49
C ASP A 109 -9.23 -14.64 -3.05
N GLU A 110 -8.48 -13.93 -3.88
CA GLU A 110 -7.19 -13.32 -3.50
C GLU A 110 -7.35 -12.01 -2.72
N ALA A 111 -8.54 -11.40 -2.72
CA ALA A 111 -8.81 -10.21 -1.94
C ALA A 111 -8.83 -10.54 -0.43
N ARG A 112 -8.29 -9.63 0.37
CA ARG A 112 -8.27 -9.78 1.84
C ARG A 112 -8.81 -8.56 2.54
N GLU A 113 -9.26 -8.74 3.76
CA GLU A 113 -9.67 -7.65 4.63
C GLU A 113 -8.46 -6.98 5.26
N VAL A 114 -8.47 -5.65 5.27
CA VAL A 114 -7.44 -4.84 5.89
C VAL A 114 -8.05 -3.63 6.58
N ILE A 115 -7.29 -3.01 7.46
CA ILE A 115 -7.54 -1.67 7.96
C ILE A 115 -6.58 -0.74 7.21
N ALA A 116 -7.08 0.26 6.50
CA ALA A 116 -6.24 1.14 5.71
C ALA A 116 -6.49 2.62 6.02
N LYS A 117 -5.40 3.40 6.06
CA LYS A 117 -5.45 4.85 5.98
C LYS A 117 -5.45 5.28 4.52
N PRO A 118 -6.15 6.37 4.17
CA PRO A 118 -6.12 6.91 2.83
C PRO A 118 -4.68 7.26 2.38
N SER A 119 -4.36 6.93 1.15
CA SER A 119 -3.09 7.28 0.51
C SER A 119 -3.27 8.47 -0.44
N TRP A 120 -2.36 9.46 -0.38
CA TRP A 120 -2.40 10.64 -1.24
C TRP A 120 -2.18 10.32 -2.72
N SER A 121 -1.44 9.28 -3.02
CA SER A 121 -1.10 8.89 -4.39
C SER A 121 -2.32 8.60 -5.27
N TRP A 122 -3.47 8.26 -4.66
CA TRP A 122 -4.69 7.91 -5.37
C TRP A 122 -5.74 9.01 -5.49
N HIS A 123 -5.54 10.17 -4.84
CA HIS A 123 -6.54 11.24 -4.83
C HIS A 123 -6.55 12.12 -6.07
N SER A 124 -5.49 12.08 -6.86
CA SER A 124 -5.40 12.82 -8.11
C SER A 124 -6.16 12.15 -9.26
N TYR A 125 -6.80 11.01 -9.02
CA TYR A 125 -7.30 10.13 -10.08
C TYR A 125 -8.81 10.12 -10.29
N ASP A 126 -9.59 10.80 -9.47
CA ASP A 126 -10.98 11.07 -9.82
C ASP A 126 -11.04 12.23 -10.79
N ASP A 127 -11.54 11.96 -11.98
CA ASP A 127 -11.66 12.93 -13.07
C ASP A 127 -12.46 14.20 -12.73
N ASP A 128 -13.21 14.20 -11.62
CA ASP A 128 -14.03 15.33 -11.17
C ASP A 128 -13.46 16.07 -9.95
N GLY A 129 -12.34 15.63 -9.39
CA GLY A 129 -11.71 16.23 -8.20
C GLY A 129 -12.57 16.18 -6.93
N SER A 130 -13.66 15.41 -6.94
CA SER A 130 -14.63 15.36 -5.85
C SER A 130 -14.17 14.46 -4.70
N THR A 131 -13.38 13.46 -4.97
CA THR A 131 -13.00 12.43 -4.00
C THR A 131 -12.01 12.95 -2.97
N ALA A 132 -11.08 13.81 -3.36
CA ALA A 132 -10.09 14.40 -2.45
C ALA A 132 -10.72 15.15 -1.28
N LYS A 133 -11.91 15.69 -1.47
CA LYS A 133 -12.65 16.45 -0.44
C LYS A 133 -13.47 15.58 0.53
N GLN A 134 -13.62 14.28 0.23
CA GLN A 134 -14.53 13.39 0.97
C GLN A 134 -13.80 12.34 1.82
N VAL A 135 -12.49 12.30 1.77
CA VAL A 135 -11.71 11.31 2.53
C VAL A 135 -11.02 11.99 3.69
N ASP A 136 -11.30 11.52 4.89
CA ASP A 136 -10.65 11.99 6.10
C ASP A 136 -9.36 11.21 6.32
N PHE A 137 -8.22 11.85 6.07
CA PHE A 137 -6.88 11.28 6.20
C PHE A 137 -6.46 11.00 7.65
N THR A 138 -7.23 11.50 8.62
CA THR A 138 -6.97 11.25 10.03
C THR A 138 -7.57 9.94 10.53
N LYS A 139 -8.38 9.29 9.70
CA LYS A 139 -9.10 8.05 10.04
C LYS A 139 -8.58 6.87 9.26
N ALA A 140 -8.67 5.69 9.88
CA ALA A 140 -8.56 4.42 9.21
C ALA A 140 -9.95 3.85 8.90
N TYR A 141 -10.00 2.94 7.92
CA TYR A 141 -11.24 2.34 7.44
C TYR A 141 -11.07 0.84 7.24
N PHE A 142 -12.15 0.08 7.44
CA PHE A 142 -12.21 -1.30 6.99
C PHE A 142 -12.27 -1.33 5.46
N CYS A 143 -11.35 -2.06 4.85
CA CYS A 143 -11.21 -2.12 3.39
C CYS A 143 -11.11 -3.54 2.89
N TRP A 144 -11.46 -3.72 1.63
CA TRP A 144 -10.97 -4.80 0.80
C TRP A 144 -9.66 -4.35 0.14
N GLU A 145 -8.59 -5.12 0.32
CA GLU A 145 -7.36 -5.03 -0.44
C GLU A 145 -7.50 -5.92 -1.67
N ILE A 146 -7.54 -5.30 -2.84
CA ILE A 146 -7.76 -5.96 -4.12
C ILE A 146 -6.46 -5.98 -4.91
N PRO A 147 -5.80 -7.13 -5.06
CA PRO A 147 -4.59 -7.22 -5.86
C PRO A 147 -4.89 -7.15 -7.35
N PHE A 148 -3.97 -6.52 -8.09
CA PHE A 148 -3.97 -6.51 -9.54
C PHE A 148 -2.55 -6.59 -10.08
N ASP A 149 -2.42 -7.16 -11.26
CA ASP A 149 -1.17 -7.18 -12.01
C ASP A 149 -1.17 -6.06 -13.02
N GLU A 150 -0.04 -5.37 -13.15
CA GLU A 150 0.18 -4.44 -14.23
C GLU A 150 1.46 -4.73 -14.99
N TRP A 151 1.49 -4.36 -16.27
CA TRP A 151 2.66 -4.45 -17.14
C TRP A 151 3.07 -3.04 -17.54
N SER A 152 4.23 -2.60 -17.07
CA SER A 152 4.75 -1.26 -17.30
C SER A 152 5.10 -1.00 -18.75
N ASN A 153 4.63 0.13 -19.29
CA ASN A 153 5.06 0.64 -20.59
C ASN A 153 6.53 1.09 -20.62
N VAL A 154 7.07 1.44 -19.46
CA VAL A 154 8.42 2.03 -19.34
C VAL A 154 9.46 0.92 -19.21
N THR A 155 9.22 -0.06 -18.35
CA THR A 155 10.19 -1.13 -18.07
C THR A 155 9.87 -2.44 -18.76
N GLY A 156 8.64 -2.65 -19.23
CA GLY A 156 8.14 -3.92 -19.74
C GLY A 156 7.97 -5.01 -18.68
N LEU A 157 8.22 -4.68 -17.41
CA LEU A 157 8.14 -5.64 -16.30
C LEU A 157 6.70 -5.71 -15.78
N LYS A 158 6.37 -6.86 -15.23
CA LYS A 158 5.12 -7.11 -14.51
C LYS A 158 5.36 -6.82 -13.03
N SER A 159 4.45 -6.06 -12.42
CA SER A 159 4.36 -5.89 -10.96
C SER A 159 2.98 -6.30 -10.47
N THR A 160 2.88 -6.61 -9.18
CA THR A 160 1.61 -6.82 -8.50
C THR A 160 1.42 -5.70 -7.50
N GLU A 161 0.34 -4.96 -7.67
CA GLU A 161 -0.05 -3.81 -6.89
C GLU A 161 -1.39 -4.09 -6.18
N VAL A 162 -1.82 -3.20 -5.29
CA VAL A 162 -3.08 -3.36 -4.57
C VAL A 162 -3.90 -2.07 -4.56
N LEU A 163 -5.23 -2.23 -4.51
CA LEU A 163 -6.19 -1.15 -4.27
C LEU A 163 -6.88 -1.37 -2.92
N TRP A 164 -7.10 -0.30 -2.16
CA TRP A 164 -7.87 -0.33 -0.91
C TRP A 164 -9.25 0.29 -1.12
N ILE A 165 -10.26 -0.54 -1.09
CA ILE A 165 -11.66 -0.16 -1.31
C ILE A 165 -12.43 -0.29 0.00
N ARG A 166 -13.01 0.80 0.47
CA ARG A 166 -13.78 0.84 1.72
C ARG A 166 -14.95 -0.13 1.67
N LYS A 167 -15.11 -0.91 2.72
CA LYS A 167 -16.19 -1.90 2.82
C LYS A 167 -17.58 -1.26 2.98
N ASP A 168 -17.66 -0.10 3.60
CA ASP A 168 -18.92 0.60 3.85
C ASP A 168 -19.46 1.34 2.63
N THR A 169 -18.61 1.95 1.83
CA THR A 169 -19.04 2.86 0.75
C THR A 169 -18.63 2.41 -0.65
N GLY A 170 -17.74 1.43 -0.77
CA GLY A 170 -17.14 1.03 -2.05
C GLY A 170 -16.16 2.08 -2.61
N LYS A 171 -15.79 3.11 -1.84
CA LYS A 171 -14.85 4.13 -2.30
C LYS A 171 -13.42 3.63 -2.27
N LEU A 172 -12.67 3.95 -3.32
CA LEU A 172 -11.24 3.81 -3.36
C LEU A 172 -10.61 4.86 -2.43
N ILE A 173 -9.69 4.44 -1.55
CA ILE A 173 -9.01 5.35 -0.61
C ILE A 173 -7.49 5.27 -0.70
N GLY A 174 -6.96 4.36 -1.48
CA GLY A 174 -5.53 4.20 -1.62
C GLY A 174 -5.14 2.89 -2.27
N GLY A 175 -3.87 2.56 -2.11
CA GLY A 175 -3.26 1.35 -2.64
C GLY A 175 -1.75 1.42 -2.47
N ASP A 176 -1.08 0.35 -2.82
CA ASP A 176 0.37 0.27 -2.86
C ASP A 176 0.84 0.57 -4.29
N LEU A 177 0.86 1.86 -4.64
CA LEU A 177 1.48 2.37 -5.87
C LEU A 177 2.77 3.13 -5.58
N ASP A 178 3.22 3.14 -4.33
CA ASP A 178 4.36 3.93 -3.88
C ASP A 178 5.72 3.47 -4.47
N LYS A 179 5.72 2.47 -5.35
CA LYS A 179 6.93 2.04 -6.07
C LYS A 179 7.30 2.91 -7.28
N TRP A 180 6.52 3.92 -7.61
CA TRP A 180 6.75 4.79 -8.76
C TRP A 180 7.47 6.10 -8.44
N GLY A 181 7.92 6.28 -7.21
CA GLY A 181 8.59 7.49 -6.70
C GLY A 181 10.07 7.32 -6.36
N GLU A 182 10.69 6.18 -6.69
CA GLU A 182 12.13 5.97 -6.50
C GLU A 182 12.89 5.95 -7.82
#